data_3dc10ea2dafe59d53c06f73692866d37
#
_entry.id   3dc10ea2dafe59d53c06f73692866d37
#
_cell.length_a   1.000
_cell.length_b   1.000
_cell.length_c   1.000
_cell.angle_alpha   90.00
_cell.angle_beta   90.00
_cell.angle_gamma   90.00
#
_symmetry.space_group_name_H-M   'P 1'
#
loop_
_entity.id
_entity.type
_entity.pdbx_description
1 polymer ?
#
loop_
_entity_poly.entity_id
_entity_poly.type
_entity_poly.pdbx_seq_one_letter_code
_entity_poly.pdbx_strand_id
1 'polypeptide(L)'
;MIQVQLTKGVVGVSRPESEIREEDVQRVLESARSVVNPANFEILHILPRRFSIDGQQAVKDPIGMQGIRLEVDAQIVQGQAAQVRNCTKAVFRTGIDITELVFNPLASAQAVASSRQKDVGVVIINVGAAT
;
A
#
# COMPACT_ATOMS: atom_id res chain seq x y z
N MET A 1 -0.33 -17.03 -6.52
CA MET A 1 -1.51 -16.17 -6.80
C MET A 1 -1.36 -14.86 -6.02
N ILE A 2 -1.59 -13.74 -6.67
CA ILE A 2 -1.64 -12.41 -6.05
C ILE A 2 -3.10 -12.05 -5.81
N GLN A 3 -3.39 -11.45 -4.68
CA GLN A 3 -4.71 -10.91 -4.34
C GLN A 3 -4.59 -9.44 -3.98
N VAL A 4 -5.60 -8.66 -4.33
CA VAL A 4 -5.72 -7.26 -3.94
C VAL A 4 -7.00 -7.08 -3.14
N GLN A 5 -6.88 -6.54 -1.95
CA GLN A 5 -7.99 -6.35 -1.03
C GLN A 5 -8.08 -4.89 -0.60
N LEU A 6 -9.31 -4.36 -0.56
CA LEU A 6 -9.58 -3.04 0.01
C LEU A 6 -9.70 -3.17 1.52
N THR A 7 -9.08 -2.25 2.24
CA THR A 7 -9.14 -2.17 3.69
C THR A 7 -9.24 -0.73 4.15
N LYS A 8 -9.69 -0.56 5.38
CA LYS A 8 -9.77 0.75 6.03
C LYS A 8 -8.98 0.73 7.33
N GLY A 9 -8.11 1.72 7.49
CA GLY A 9 -7.43 2.00 8.75
C GLY A 9 -8.02 3.22 9.43
N VAL A 10 -7.99 3.25 10.75
CA VAL A 10 -8.48 4.38 11.56
C VAL A 10 -7.58 4.56 12.76
N VAL A 11 -7.16 5.81 13.02
CA VAL A 11 -6.43 6.18 14.25
C VAL A 11 -6.93 7.50 14.81
N GLY A 12 -6.83 7.65 16.14
CA GLY A 12 -7.04 8.92 16.82
C GLY A 12 -5.74 9.72 16.90
N VAL A 13 -5.86 11.03 16.73
CA VAL A 13 -4.77 12.02 16.94
C VAL A 13 -5.01 12.70 18.29
N SER A 14 -4.23 12.31 19.31
CA SER A 14 -4.44 12.74 20.70
C SER A 14 -3.40 13.79 21.13
N ARG A 15 -3.14 14.80 20.30
CA ARG A 15 -2.20 15.91 20.62
C ARG A 15 -2.96 17.20 20.90
N PRO A 16 -2.42 18.10 21.72
CA PRO A 16 -3.08 19.38 22.03
C PRO A 16 -3.40 20.22 20.80
N GLU A 17 -2.54 20.16 19.78
CA GLU A 17 -2.68 20.91 18.52
C GLU A 17 -3.45 20.15 17.45
N SER A 18 -3.75 18.85 17.67
CA SER A 18 -4.45 17.96 16.73
C SER A 18 -3.88 17.98 15.30
N GLU A 19 -2.60 18.38 15.16
CA GLU A 19 -1.91 18.39 13.86
C GLU A 19 -1.48 16.97 13.48
N ILE A 20 -1.84 16.55 12.28
CA ILE A 20 -1.49 15.24 11.73
C ILE A 20 -0.03 15.26 11.27
N ARG A 21 0.75 14.32 11.77
CA ARG A 21 2.17 14.13 11.41
C ARG A 21 2.37 12.82 10.66
N GLU A 22 3.56 12.66 10.11
CA GLU A 22 3.93 11.45 9.39
C GLU A 22 3.77 10.17 10.24
N GLU A 23 4.04 10.27 11.55
CA GLU A 23 3.82 9.17 12.50
C GLU A 23 2.36 8.69 12.54
N ASP A 24 1.40 9.61 12.43
CA ASP A 24 -0.03 9.27 12.42
C ASP A 24 -0.41 8.59 11.10
N VAL A 25 0.19 9.02 10.00
CA VAL A 25 0.04 8.36 8.69
C VAL A 25 0.58 6.93 8.75
N GLN A 26 1.74 6.72 9.33
CA GLN A 26 2.29 5.38 9.53
C GLN A 26 1.38 4.52 10.42
N ARG A 27 0.87 5.06 11.51
CA ARG A 27 -0.04 4.36 12.43
C ARG A 27 -1.36 3.98 11.76
N VAL A 28 -1.93 4.84 10.91
CA VAL A 28 -3.18 4.53 10.21
C VAL A 28 -2.98 3.48 9.13
N LEU A 29 -1.82 3.45 8.47
CA LEU A 29 -1.45 2.39 7.53
C LEU A 29 -1.23 1.05 8.24
N GLU A 30 -0.57 1.05 9.40
CA GLU A 30 -0.43 -0.16 10.22
C GLU A 30 -1.79 -0.66 10.76
N SER A 31 -2.69 0.25 11.12
CA SER A 31 -4.07 -0.11 11.46
C SER A 31 -4.78 -0.80 10.28
N ALA A 32 -4.63 -0.27 9.06
CA ALA A 32 -5.17 -0.89 7.86
C ALA A 32 -4.56 -2.27 7.58
N ARG A 33 -3.26 -2.45 7.86
CA ARG A 33 -2.54 -3.71 7.74
C ARG A 33 -3.06 -4.79 8.68
N SER A 34 -3.33 -4.41 9.93
CA SER A 34 -3.75 -5.36 10.98
C SER A 34 -5.13 -5.98 10.73
N VAL A 35 -5.98 -5.33 9.95
CA VAL A 35 -7.32 -5.83 9.60
C VAL A 35 -7.24 -7.04 8.65
N VAL A 36 -6.15 -7.15 7.88
CA VAL A 36 -6.00 -8.19 6.85
C VAL A 36 -4.80 -9.06 7.19
N ASN A 37 -5.06 -10.21 7.79
CA ASN A 37 -4.01 -11.20 8.08
C ASN A 37 -4.48 -12.62 7.67
N PRO A 38 -4.59 -12.91 6.38
CA PRO A 38 -4.94 -14.26 5.94
C PRO A 38 -3.78 -15.23 6.17
N ALA A 39 -4.05 -16.37 6.78
CA ALA A 39 -3.10 -17.37 7.28
C ALA A 39 -2.16 -17.91 6.20
N ASN A 40 -2.14 -17.71 4.99
CA ASN A 40 -1.24 -18.25 3.96
C ASN A 40 -0.77 -17.19 2.94
N PHE A 41 -0.90 -15.90 3.28
CA PHE A 41 -0.49 -14.81 2.41
C PHE A 41 0.51 -13.90 3.13
N GLU A 42 1.38 -13.28 2.35
CA GLU A 42 2.30 -12.24 2.78
C GLU A 42 1.90 -10.92 2.13
N ILE A 43 1.87 -9.85 2.92
CA ILE A 43 1.60 -8.51 2.41
C ILE A 43 2.84 -8.02 1.68
N LEU A 44 2.69 -7.73 0.39
CA LEU A 44 3.74 -7.19 -0.45
C LEU A 44 3.73 -5.66 -0.46
N HIS A 45 2.53 -5.06 -0.58
CA HIS A 45 2.37 -3.61 -0.60
C HIS A 45 1.10 -3.17 0.12
N ILE A 46 1.17 -1.97 0.71
CA ILE A 46 0.02 -1.22 1.21
C ILE A 46 -0.02 0.10 0.44
N LEU A 47 -1.07 0.29 -0.34
CA LEU A 47 -1.24 1.44 -1.22
C LEU A 47 -2.37 2.32 -0.70
N PRO A 48 -2.07 3.47 -0.06
CA PRO A 48 -3.10 4.40 0.33
C PRO A 48 -3.79 4.98 -0.91
N ARG A 49 -5.11 4.99 -0.91
CA ARG A 49 -5.91 5.57 -2.00
C ARG A 49 -6.39 6.97 -1.67
N ARG A 50 -6.88 7.15 -0.47
CA ARG A 50 -7.35 8.44 0.04
C ARG A 50 -7.35 8.42 1.56
N PHE A 51 -7.15 9.60 2.11
CA PHE A 51 -7.31 9.84 3.54
C PHE A 51 -8.61 10.60 3.80
N SER A 52 -9.12 10.46 5.03
CA SER A 52 -10.25 11.23 5.53
C SER A 52 -9.90 11.75 6.92
N ILE A 53 -10.24 13.01 7.18
CA ILE A 53 -10.00 13.66 8.46
C ILE A 53 -11.34 14.11 9.01
N ASP A 54 -11.71 13.64 10.20
CA ASP A 54 -12.99 13.96 10.89
C ASP A 54 -14.22 13.83 9.98
N GLY A 55 -14.20 12.85 9.05
CA GLY A 55 -15.28 12.63 8.09
C GLY A 55 -15.16 13.44 6.79
N GLN A 56 -14.22 14.37 6.68
CA GLN A 56 -13.90 15.06 5.42
C GLN A 56 -13.13 14.11 4.52
N GLN A 57 -13.76 13.68 3.44
CA GLN A 57 -13.21 12.69 2.52
C GLN A 57 -12.30 13.33 1.45
N ALA A 58 -11.51 12.46 0.80
CA ALA A 58 -10.69 12.78 -0.37
C ALA A 58 -9.49 13.70 -0.13
N VAL A 59 -8.86 13.57 1.03
CA VAL A 59 -7.57 14.22 1.30
C VAL A 59 -6.46 13.37 0.67
N LYS A 60 -5.61 13.98 -0.16
CA LYS A 60 -4.45 13.30 -0.78
C LYS A 60 -3.26 13.23 0.18
N ASP A 61 -2.98 14.34 0.85
CA ASP A 61 -1.90 14.45 1.84
C ASP A 61 -2.48 15.05 3.12
N PRO A 62 -2.56 14.28 4.21
CA PRO A 62 -3.11 14.73 5.47
C PRO A 62 -2.09 15.44 6.36
N ILE A 63 -0.79 15.41 6.03
CA ILE A 63 0.28 15.94 6.88
C ILE A 63 0.13 17.46 7.02
N GLY A 64 0.21 17.97 8.25
CA GLY A 64 0.05 19.39 8.58
C GLY A 64 -1.41 19.84 8.70
N MET A 65 -2.39 18.98 8.39
CA MET A 65 -3.81 19.29 8.61
C MET A 65 -4.18 19.05 10.08
N GLN A 66 -5.18 19.76 10.57
CA GLN A 66 -5.73 19.56 11.90
C GLN A 66 -6.90 18.60 11.87
N GLY A 67 -6.96 17.69 12.83
CA GLY A 67 -8.05 16.74 12.99
C GLY A 67 -7.82 15.75 14.13
N ILE A 68 -8.88 15.22 14.66
CA ILE A 68 -8.87 14.30 15.80
C ILE A 68 -8.85 12.84 15.33
N ARG A 69 -9.42 12.58 14.16
CA ARG A 69 -9.57 11.24 13.60
C ARG A 69 -9.05 11.17 12.18
N LEU A 70 -8.00 10.38 11.98
CA LEU A 70 -7.45 10.08 10.66
C LEU A 70 -7.89 8.69 10.21
N GLU A 71 -8.43 8.62 9.00
CA GLU A 71 -8.80 7.37 8.34
C GLU A 71 -8.06 7.23 7.01
N VAL A 72 -7.80 6.01 6.59
CA VAL A 72 -7.25 5.71 5.26
C VAL A 72 -8.05 4.59 4.60
N ASP A 73 -8.43 4.79 3.34
CA ASP A 73 -8.82 3.70 2.45
C ASP A 73 -7.56 3.24 1.72
N ALA A 74 -7.16 1.99 1.92
CA ALA A 74 -5.95 1.42 1.34
C ALA A 74 -6.24 0.15 0.54
N GLN A 75 -5.40 -0.12 -0.45
CA GLN A 75 -5.33 -1.40 -1.13
C GLN A 75 -4.15 -2.19 -0.58
N ILE A 76 -4.40 -3.40 -0.13
CA ILE A 76 -3.36 -4.34 0.28
C ILE A 76 -3.14 -5.33 -0.87
N VAL A 77 -1.91 -5.36 -1.36
CA VAL A 77 -1.44 -6.35 -2.33
C VAL A 77 -0.75 -7.46 -1.56
N GLN A 78 -1.22 -8.67 -1.70
CA GLN A 78 -0.69 -9.83 -0.99
C GLN A 78 -0.44 -11.00 -1.94
N GLY A 79 0.64 -11.72 -1.67
CA GLY A 79 1.04 -12.92 -2.41
C GLY A 79 0.89 -14.17 -1.55
N GLN A 80 0.62 -15.30 -2.19
CA GLN A 80 0.62 -16.59 -1.50
C GLN A 80 2.01 -16.88 -0.92
N ALA A 81 2.10 -17.01 0.39
CA ALA A 81 3.37 -17.08 1.13
C ALA A 81 4.33 -18.16 0.62
N ALA A 82 3.82 -19.33 0.24
CA ALA A 82 4.64 -20.41 -0.30
C ALA A 82 5.28 -20.02 -1.65
N GLN A 83 4.54 -19.34 -2.53
CA GLN A 83 5.04 -18.91 -3.84
C GLN A 83 6.06 -17.77 -3.67
N VAL A 84 5.79 -16.80 -2.81
CA VAL A 84 6.71 -15.71 -2.51
C VAL A 84 8.04 -16.28 -1.99
N ARG A 85 7.97 -17.16 -0.98
CA ARG A 85 9.17 -17.80 -0.41
C ARG A 85 9.93 -18.65 -1.44
N ASN A 86 9.25 -19.35 -2.31
CA ASN A 86 9.92 -20.15 -3.36
C ASN A 86 10.65 -19.26 -4.36
N CYS A 87 10.04 -18.13 -4.74
CA CYS A 87 10.66 -17.16 -5.64
C CYS A 87 11.90 -16.53 -5.00
N THR A 88 11.79 -16.02 -3.77
CA THR A 88 12.92 -15.42 -3.04
C THR A 88 14.05 -16.43 -2.81
N LYS A 89 13.71 -17.66 -2.43
CA LYS A 89 14.71 -18.73 -2.25
C LYS A 89 15.44 -19.08 -3.55
N ALA A 90 14.77 -19.03 -4.70
CA ALA A 90 15.41 -19.26 -5.98
C ALA A 90 16.46 -18.18 -6.29
N VAL A 91 16.17 -16.92 -6.00
CA VAL A 91 17.11 -15.81 -6.16
C VAL A 91 18.28 -15.93 -5.18
N PHE A 92 18.01 -16.16 -3.89
CA PHE A 92 19.08 -16.32 -2.88
C PHE A 92 20.08 -17.44 -3.23
N ARG A 93 19.62 -18.50 -3.90
CA ARG A 93 20.51 -19.60 -4.35
C ARG A 93 21.52 -19.17 -5.43
N THR A 94 21.30 -18.05 -6.10
CA THR A 94 22.27 -17.48 -7.05
C THR A 94 23.36 -16.64 -6.37
N GLY A 95 23.29 -16.46 -5.06
CA GLY A 95 24.22 -15.61 -4.29
C GLY A 95 23.88 -14.13 -4.35
N ILE A 96 22.66 -13.75 -4.80
CA ILE A 96 22.19 -12.37 -4.88
C ILE A 96 21.24 -12.09 -3.71
N ASP A 97 21.50 -11.01 -2.98
CA ASP A 97 20.62 -10.52 -1.94
C ASP A 97 19.41 -9.77 -2.51
N ILE A 98 18.26 -9.94 -1.87
CA ILE A 98 17.02 -9.27 -2.24
C ILE A 98 16.80 -8.09 -1.28
N THR A 99 16.79 -6.88 -1.82
CA THR A 99 16.51 -5.67 -1.05
C THR A 99 15.00 -5.50 -0.84
N GLU A 100 14.20 -5.74 -1.88
CA GLU A 100 12.76 -5.51 -1.84
C GLU A 100 12.04 -6.40 -2.86
N LEU A 101 10.77 -6.71 -2.57
CA LEU A 101 9.85 -7.37 -3.48
C LEU A 101 8.85 -6.34 -4.01
N VAL A 102 8.82 -6.15 -5.31
CA VAL A 102 7.90 -5.21 -5.95
C VAL A 102 6.92 -5.96 -6.84
N PHE A 103 5.64 -5.66 -6.68
CA PHE A 103 4.57 -6.20 -7.52
C PHE A 103 4.71 -5.69 -8.96
N ASN A 104 4.83 -6.60 -9.92
CA ASN A 104 5.14 -6.28 -11.33
C ASN A 104 4.25 -5.18 -11.95
N PRO A 105 2.91 -5.17 -11.82
CA PRO A 105 2.09 -4.08 -12.35
C PRO A 105 2.45 -2.69 -11.78
N LEU A 106 2.87 -2.62 -10.51
CA LEU A 106 3.32 -1.36 -9.92
C LEU A 106 4.66 -0.90 -10.51
N ALA A 107 5.61 -1.82 -10.67
CA ALA A 107 6.89 -1.53 -11.30
C ALA A 107 6.70 -1.08 -12.75
N SER A 108 5.83 -1.77 -13.51
CA SER A 108 5.49 -1.41 -14.87
C SER A 108 4.84 -0.03 -14.95
N ALA A 109 3.90 0.26 -14.04
CA ALA A 109 3.25 1.57 -13.95
C ALA A 109 4.27 2.68 -13.70
N GLN A 110 5.25 2.43 -12.84
CA GLN A 110 6.28 3.40 -12.52
C GLN A 110 7.21 3.66 -13.71
N ALA A 111 7.51 2.63 -14.49
CA ALA A 111 8.42 2.71 -15.62
C ALA A 111 7.81 3.41 -16.86
N VAL A 112 6.51 3.17 -17.13
CA VAL A 112 5.90 3.60 -18.41
C VAL A 112 4.98 4.81 -18.28
N ALA A 113 4.44 5.12 -17.07
CA ALA A 113 3.54 6.23 -16.89
C ALA A 113 4.28 7.49 -16.44
N SER A 114 4.14 8.58 -17.19
CA SER A 114 4.61 9.90 -16.79
C SER A 114 3.78 10.47 -15.63
N SER A 115 4.34 11.44 -14.88
CA SER A 115 3.62 12.10 -13.78
C SER A 115 2.29 12.70 -14.25
N ARG A 116 2.28 13.35 -15.41
CA ARG A 116 1.07 13.91 -15.99
C ARG A 116 -0.01 12.86 -16.27
N GLN A 117 0.37 11.70 -16.78
CA GLN A 117 -0.58 10.59 -17.02
C GLN A 117 -1.13 10.05 -15.69
N LYS A 118 -0.31 9.98 -14.65
CA LYS A 118 -0.75 9.56 -13.31
C LYS A 118 -1.75 10.55 -12.71
N ASP A 119 -1.56 11.85 -12.91
CA ASP A 119 -2.46 12.90 -12.40
C ASP A 119 -3.84 12.90 -13.09
N VAL A 120 -3.85 12.65 -14.40
CA VAL A 120 -5.10 12.57 -15.20
C VAL A 120 -5.80 11.23 -15.01
N GLY A 121 -5.06 10.20 -14.62
CA GLY A 121 -5.50 8.82 -14.54
C GLY A 121 -5.07 8.02 -15.76
N VAL A 122 -4.47 6.86 -15.52
CA VAL A 122 -3.97 5.95 -16.55
C VAL A 122 -4.34 4.51 -16.19
N VAL A 123 -4.67 3.72 -17.18
CA VAL A 123 -4.87 2.27 -17.04
C VAL A 123 -3.67 1.57 -17.67
N ILE A 124 -3.04 0.70 -16.90
CA ILE A 124 -1.91 -0.11 -17.36
C ILE A 124 -2.37 -1.56 -17.42
N ILE A 125 -2.25 -2.14 -18.58
CA ILE A 125 -2.59 -3.54 -18.84
C ILE A 125 -1.28 -4.32 -19.04
N ASN A 126 -1.05 -5.29 -18.18
CA ASN A 126 0.09 -6.19 -18.28
C ASN A 126 -0.42 -7.57 -18.70
N VAL A 127 -0.04 -8.00 -19.91
CA VAL A 127 -0.42 -9.31 -20.43
C VAL A 127 0.84 -10.17 -20.55
N GLY A 128 0.91 -11.22 -19.76
CA GLY A 128 2.02 -12.17 -19.72
C GLY A 128 1.61 -13.58 -20.10
N ALA A 129 2.58 -14.50 -20.10
CA ALA A 129 2.36 -15.90 -20.49
C ALA A 129 1.45 -16.68 -19.51
N ALA A 130 1.26 -16.20 -18.30
CA ALA A 130 0.45 -16.84 -17.24
C ALA A 130 -0.72 -15.95 -16.78
N THR A 131 -1.11 -15.02 -17.62
CA THR A 131 -2.23 -14.09 -17.31
C THR A 131 -3.54 -14.64 -17.84
#